data_894e21d60cbe760a5f686c30165608fd
#
_entry.id   894e21d60cbe760a5f686c30165608fd
#
_cell.length_a   1.000
_cell.length_b   1.000
_cell.length_c   1.000
_cell.angle_alpha   90.00
_cell.angle_beta   90.00
_cell.angle_gamma   90.00
#
_symmetry.space_group_name_H-M   'P 1'
#
loop_
_entity.id
_entity.type
_entity.pdbx_description
1 polymer ?
#
loop_
_entity_poly.entity_id
_entity_poly.type
_entity_poly.pdbx_seq_one_letter_code
_entity_poly.pdbx_strand_id
1 'polypeptide(L)'
;SSAASDVYKRQINMSKYLTKSVAATISALLLLGCAAPAFAADATVEKKETSYLILNADGSVQEQVTSDWLHSDDGFDAVTDESDLSDIQNLKSDVMPEQSGNTLKWTTDETDIYYQGKNSAQAPVGVSIEYTLDGKAVTADELKGQSGHLVATVKLTNNTGEEVTVNGKKRTAYTPFFTVAAAVLPSENFKNITTEHGLVESDSKTQVACYLAMPGMKEAVSDLLPDSFDKLDDLMLDTLTLEADVTDCTVPTFLFAAAPSLSDLDLDEASDELGDTMDELTDAIDQLKDGSGALDDAVGTLVESLDTFASSYSQFDAGVDSALNGTQTLANGTENLLENAQLLATKTGELSLGAIQLQNSTAQLAGVMNPVSYTHL
;
A
#
# COMPACT_ATOMS: atom_id res chain seq x y z
N SER A 1 -6.13 -14.97 15.01
CA SER A 1 -5.97 -15.77 13.77
C SER A 1 -6.91 -15.31 12.63
N SER A 2 -8.03 -14.65 12.93
CA SER A 2 -9.00 -14.14 11.93
C SER A 2 -8.57 -12.79 11.34
N ALA A 3 -8.11 -11.85 12.13
CA ALA A 3 -7.74 -10.50 11.69
C ALA A 3 -6.54 -10.49 10.73
N ALA A 4 -5.51 -11.32 10.97
CA ALA A 4 -4.38 -11.48 10.05
C ALA A 4 -4.83 -12.10 8.71
N SER A 5 -5.85 -12.97 8.72
CA SER A 5 -6.45 -13.54 7.50
C SER A 5 -7.24 -12.51 6.69
N ASP A 6 -7.87 -11.52 7.34
CA ASP A 6 -8.66 -10.48 6.65
C ASP A 6 -7.77 -9.38 6.07
N VAL A 7 -6.68 -9.01 6.75
CA VAL A 7 -5.63 -8.13 6.20
C VAL A 7 -4.98 -8.81 4.98
N TYR A 8 -4.68 -10.09 5.07
CA TYR A 8 -4.12 -10.87 3.97
C TYR A 8 -5.11 -11.01 2.79
N LYS A 9 -6.41 -11.20 3.05
CA LYS A 9 -7.45 -11.22 2.00
C LYS A 9 -7.68 -9.86 1.35
N ARG A 10 -7.54 -8.75 2.09
CA ARG A 10 -7.62 -7.40 1.53
C ARG A 10 -6.40 -7.08 0.67
N GLN A 11 -5.19 -7.50 1.09
CA GLN A 11 -3.99 -7.42 0.24
C GLN A 11 -4.10 -8.25 -1.04
N ILE A 12 -4.68 -9.46 -0.96
CA ILE A 12 -4.92 -10.30 -2.15
C ILE A 12 -6.00 -9.70 -3.05
N ASN A 13 -7.02 -9.06 -2.49
CA ASN A 13 -8.02 -8.34 -3.28
C ASN A 13 -7.44 -7.09 -3.93
N MET A 14 -6.60 -6.32 -3.23
CA MET A 14 -5.84 -5.20 -3.81
C MET A 14 -4.93 -5.67 -4.95
N SER A 15 -4.25 -6.82 -4.79
CA SER A 15 -3.46 -7.46 -5.84
C SER A 15 -4.32 -7.85 -7.06
N LYS A 16 -5.57 -8.31 -6.86
CA LYS A 16 -6.50 -8.65 -7.95
C LYS A 16 -7.06 -7.42 -8.68
N TYR A 17 -7.16 -6.27 -8.01
CA TYR A 17 -7.49 -5.00 -8.66
C TYR A 17 -6.30 -4.44 -9.42
N LEU A 18 -5.07 -4.64 -8.94
CA LEU A 18 -3.83 -4.29 -9.65
C LEU A 18 -3.60 -5.09 -10.93
N THR A 19 -4.15 -6.31 -11.03
CA THR A 19 -4.02 -7.16 -12.24
C THR A 19 -5.14 -6.99 -13.26
N LYS A 20 -6.22 -6.24 -12.95
CA LYS A 20 -7.37 -6.10 -13.86
C LYS A 20 -7.67 -4.70 -14.37
N SER A 21 -6.95 -3.68 -13.92
CA SER A 21 -7.01 -2.36 -14.55
C SER A 21 -5.62 -1.74 -14.62
N VAL A 22 -4.88 -2.15 -15.61
CA VAL A 22 -3.75 -1.41 -16.15
C VAL A 22 -4.33 -0.11 -16.67
N ALA A 23 -4.51 0.91 -15.81
CA ALA A 23 -4.77 2.26 -16.26
C ALA A 23 -5.01 3.33 -15.19
N ALA A 24 -4.87 3.09 -13.91
CA ALA A 24 -4.82 4.19 -12.97
C ALA A 24 -3.43 4.21 -12.36
N THR A 25 -2.64 5.20 -12.74
CA THR A 25 -1.42 5.53 -12.02
C THR A 25 -1.85 5.97 -10.63
N ILE A 26 -1.64 5.13 -9.65
CA ILE A 26 -1.96 5.43 -8.26
C ILE A 26 -0.75 6.19 -7.72
N SER A 27 -0.92 7.48 -7.46
CA SER A 27 0.05 8.26 -6.69
C SER A 27 -0.30 8.12 -5.21
N ALA A 28 0.68 7.79 -4.39
CA ALA A 28 0.53 7.73 -2.95
C ALA A 28 1.11 9.01 -2.34
N LEU A 29 0.30 9.75 -1.58
CA LEU A 29 0.75 10.88 -0.78
C LEU A 29 0.91 10.41 0.66
N LEU A 30 2.10 10.56 1.20
CA LEU A 30 2.40 10.32 2.61
C LEU A 30 2.51 11.67 3.32
N LEU A 31 1.56 11.97 4.21
CA LEU A 31 1.61 13.13 5.07
C LEU A 31 2.10 12.71 6.45
N LEU A 32 3.23 13.24 6.88
CA LEU A 32 3.75 13.08 8.23
C LEU A 32 3.25 14.26 9.05
N GLY A 33 2.31 14.02 9.93
CA GLY A 33 1.76 15.04 10.83
C GLY A 33 2.71 15.34 11.99
N CYS A 34 2.77 16.59 12.40
CA CYS A 34 3.45 17.00 13.63
C CYS A 34 2.68 16.58 14.86
N ALA A 35 3.41 16.24 15.91
CA ALA A 35 2.87 16.12 17.25
C ALA A 35 2.28 17.46 17.69
N ALA A 36 0.97 17.57 17.74
CA ALA A 36 0.35 18.63 18.53
C ALA A 36 0.43 18.21 19.99
N PRO A 37 0.98 19.04 20.91
CA PRO A 37 0.98 18.70 22.33
C PRO A 37 -0.47 18.70 22.83
N ALA A 38 -1.03 17.52 23.07
CA ALA A 38 -2.26 17.41 23.81
C ALA A 38 -1.95 17.78 25.28
N PHE A 39 -2.43 18.93 25.73
CA PHE A 39 -2.32 19.32 27.15
C PHE A 39 -3.29 18.46 27.99
N ALA A 40 -2.82 17.29 28.40
CA ALA A 40 -3.40 16.57 29.53
C ALA A 40 -2.37 16.56 30.65
N ALA A 41 -2.79 17.04 31.81
CA ALA A 41 -1.96 17.06 33.01
C ALA A 41 -1.65 15.60 33.42
N ASP A 42 -0.37 15.33 33.69
CA ASP A 42 0.23 14.20 34.42
C ASP A 42 0.82 13.00 33.67
N ALA A 43 0.66 12.82 32.38
CA ALA A 43 1.53 11.92 31.62
C ALA A 43 1.85 12.58 30.27
N THR A 44 3.12 12.63 29.87
CA THR A 44 3.52 13.10 28.53
C THR A 44 3.12 12.04 27.51
N VAL A 45 1.92 12.19 26.95
CA VAL A 45 1.48 11.34 25.83
C VAL A 45 2.01 11.99 24.56
N GLU A 46 2.85 11.27 23.83
CA GLU A 46 3.20 11.64 22.48
C GLU A 46 2.10 11.19 21.52
N LYS A 47 1.69 12.07 20.60
CA LYS A 47 0.81 11.73 19.50
C LYS A 47 1.49 12.02 18.17
N LYS A 48 1.49 11.04 17.26
CA LYS A 48 1.90 11.23 15.87
C LYS A 48 0.79 10.77 14.95
N GLU A 49 0.44 11.63 14.02
CA GLU A 49 -0.57 11.36 13.02
C GLU A 49 0.09 11.22 11.65
N THR A 50 -0.29 10.20 10.89
CA THR A 50 0.16 9.98 9.52
C THR A 50 -1.04 9.72 8.63
N SER A 51 -1.25 10.57 7.65
CA SER A 51 -2.30 10.38 6.64
C SER A 51 -1.73 9.78 5.36
N TYR A 52 -2.35 8.71 4.89
CA TYR A 52 -2.05 8.01 3.65
C TYR A 52 -3.14 8.30 2.64
N LEU A 53 -2.76 8.86 1.50
CA LEU A 53 -3.67 9.19 0.43
C LEU A 53 -3.36 8.38 -0.82
N ILE A 54 -4.38 7.79 -1.39
CA ILE A 54 -4.33 7.22 -2.73
C ILE A 54 -4.92 8.26 -3.66
N LEU A 55 -4.12 8.69 -4.64
CA LEU A 55 -4.50 9.71 -5.60
C LEU A 55 -4.82 9.07 -6.95
N ASN A 56 -5.78 9.64 -7.65
CA ASN A 56 -5.96 9.41 -9.07
C ASN A 56 -4.82 10.07 -9.85
N ALA A 57 -4.69 9.73 -11.12
CA ALA A 57 -3.63 10.25 -11.97
C ALA A 57 -3.69 11.77 -12.21
N ASP A 58 -4.81 12.43 -11.93
CA ASP A 58 -4.99 13.88 -11.95
C ASP A 58 -4.70 14.56 -10.60
N GLY A 59 -4.26 13.78 -9.59
CA GLY A 59 -3.96 14.24 -8.24
C GLY A 59 -5.18 14.31 -7.31
N SER A 60 -6.39 14.05 -7.79
CA SER A 60 -7.57 14.00 -6.92
C SER A 60 -7.51 12.80 -5.96
N VAL A 61 -7.99 13.00 -4.72
CA VAL A 61 -7.96 11.95 -3.70
C VAL A 61 -9.01 10.88 -4.00
N GLN A 62 -8.57 9.64 -4.11
CA GLN A 62 -9.43 8.46 -4.25
C GLN A 62 -9.79 7.86 -2.89
N GLU A 63 -8.82 7.74 -2.00
CA GLU A 63 -8.98 7.19 -0.67
C GLU A 63 -8.02 7.88 0.30
N GLN A 64 -8.46 8.08 1.53
CA GLN A 64 -7.63 8.64 2.60
C GLN A 64 -7.84 7.83 3.88
N VAL A 65 -6.74 7.37 4.44
CA VAL A 65 -6.68 6.68 5.74
C VAL A 65 -5.68 7.42 6.60
N THR A 66 -6.08 7.73 7.82
CA THR A 66 -5.18 8.33 8.81
C THR A 66 -4.89 7.31 9.90
N SER A 67 -3.63 7.22 10.27
CA SER A 67 -3.14 6.40 11.37
C SER A 67 -2.59 7.29 12.46
N ASP A 68 -3.03 7.07 13.68
CA ASP A 68 -2.57 7.73 14.90
C ASP A 68 -1.75 6.76 15.76
N TRP A 69 -0.65 7.25 16.26
CA TRP A 69 0.14 6.60 17.29
C TRP A 69 0.15 7.45 18.54
N LEU A 70 -0.28 6.85 19.65
CA LEU A 70 -0.17 7.41 20.98
C LEU A 70 0.87 6.63 21.75
N HIS A 71 1.77 7.31 22.42
CA HIS A 71 2.85 6.70 23.20
C HIS A 71 2.95 7.35 24.60
N SER A 72 3.22 6.50 25.59
CA SER A 72 3.59 6.91 26.93
C SER A 72 4.58 5.91 27.52
N ASP A 73 5.75 6.40 27.94
CA ASP A 73 6.78 5.56 28.59
C ASP A 73 6.27 4.86 29.86
N ASP A 74 5.35 5.49 30.56
CA ASP A 74 4.76 4.97 31.80
C ASP A 74 3.55 4.03 31.55
N GLY A 75 3.14 3.85 30.28
CA GLY A 75 1.94 3.13 29.89
C GLY A 75 0.66 3.93 30.06
N PHE A 76 -0.47 3.31 29.70
CA PHE A 76 -1.81 3.91 29.78
C PHE A 76 -2.69 3.09 30.73
N ASP A 77 -3.19 3.72 31.84
CA ASP A 77 -4.37 3.18 32.52
C ASP A 77 -5.64 3.53 31.74
N ALA A 78 -5.73 4.80 31.31
CA ALA A 78 -6.72 5.31 30.38
C ALA A 78 -6.19 6.58 29.71
N VAL A 79 -6.40 6.71 28.40
CA VAL A 79 -6.07 7.91 27.64
C VAL A 79 -7.27 8.34 26.81
N THR A 80 -7.47 9.65 26.72
CA THR A 80 -8.50 10.26 25.88
C THR A 80 -7.84 10.98 24.73
N ASP A 81 -8.32 10.71 23.51
CA ASP A 81 -7.88 11.34 22.29
C ASP A 81 -9.06 11.92 21.52
N GLU A 82 -8.83 13.01 20.80
CA GLU A 82 -9.82 13.61 19.91
C GLU A 82 -9.49 13.20 18.46
N SER A 83 -10.48 12.66 17.77
CA SER A 83 -10.31 12.14 16.41
C SER A 83 -11.59 12.29 15.60
N ASP A 84 -11.47 12.87 14.42
CA ASP A 84 -12.55 12.97 13.42
C ASP A 84 -12.66 11.74 12.52
N LEU A 85 -11.87 10.70 12.79
CA LEU A 85 -11.82 9.49 11.97
C LEU A 85 -13.07 8.64 12.16
N SER A 86 -13.49 8.00 11.11
CA SER A 86 -14.55 6.99 11.09
C SER A 86 -13.98 5.59 10.85
N ASP A 87 -14.75 4.54 11.17
CA ASP A 87 -14.32 3.14 11.02
C ASP A 87 -13.00 2.84 11.75
N ILE A 88 -12.87 3.32 12.98
CA ILE A 88 -11.67 3.16 13.82
C ILE A 88 -11.29 1.69 13.96
N GLN A 89 -10.01 1.39 13.79
CA GLN A 89 -9.42 0.06 13.93
C GLN A 89 -8.12 0.17 14.72
N ASN A 90 -8.00 -0.58 15.81
CA ASN A 90 -6.72 -0.75 16.48
C ASN A 90 -5.84 -1.72 15.66
N LEU A 91 -4.61 -1.31 15.35
CA LEU A 91 -3.69 -2.09 14.51
C LEU A 91 -2.83 -3.05 15.33
N LYS A 92 -2.68 -2.82 16.65
CA LYS A 92 -1.78 -3.54 17.52
C LYS A 92 -2.50 -4.61 18.36
N SER A 93 -3.74 -4.34 18.78
CA SER A 93 -4.50 -5.23 19.65
C SER A 93 -6.00 -5.23 19.31
N ASP A 94 -6.76 -6.07 19.98
CA ASP A 94 -8.23 -6.13 19.86
C ASP A 94 -8.95 -5.09 20.76
N VAL A 95 -8.19 -4.26 21.50
CA VAL A 95 -8.75 -3.23 22.36
C VAL A 95 -9.33 -2.11 21.49
N MET A 96 -10.61 -1.81 21.68
CA MET A 96 -11.31 -0.72 20.97
C MET A 96 -11.61 0.42 21.95
N PRO A 97 -11.61 1.68 21.51
CA PRO A 97 -11.94 2.80 22.35
C PRO A 97 -13.45 2.86 22.62
N GLU A 98 -13.82 3.43 23.77
CA GLU A 98 -15.16 3.97 23.97
C GLU A 98 -15.27 5.28 23.19
N GLN A 99 -16.13 5.32 22.18
CA GLN A 99 -16.30 6.50 21.33
C GLN A 99 -17.54 7.31 21.72
N SER A 100 -17.35 8.61 21.91
CA SER A 100 -18.42 9.58 22.17
C SER A 100 -18.21 10.81 21.30
N GLY A 101 -18.89 10.89 20.16
CA GLY A 101 -18.60 11.91 19.15
C GLY A 101 -17.19 11.74 18.61
N ASN A 102 -16.37 12.78 18.69
CA ASN A 102 -14.97 12.78 18.26
C ASN A 102 -14.01 12.33 19.37
N THR A 103 -14.50 12.09 20.57
CA THR A 103 -13.68 11.68 21.71
C THR A 103 -13.54 10.17 21.74
N LEU A 104 -12.30 9.69 21.72
CA LEU A 104 -11.91 8.27 21.85
C LEU A 104 -11.28 8.06 23.22
N LYS A 105 -11.90 7.23 24.05
CA LYS A 105 -11.34 6.83 25.33
C LYS A 105 -10.81 5.42 25.27
N TRP A 106 -9.51 5.28 25.39
CA TRP A 106 -8.79 4.01 25.42
C TRP A 106 -8.55 3.58 26.86
N THR A 107 -8.73 2.32 27.15
CA THR A 107 -8.38 1.69 28.43
C THR A 107 -7.51 0.48 28.13
N THR A 108 -6.23 0.59 28.46
CA THR A 108 -5.21 -0.44 28.18
C THR A 108 -4.03 -0.26 29.12
N ASP A 109 -3.29 -1.33 29.38
CA ASP A 109 -2.03 -1.36 30.13
C ASP A 109 -0.79 -1.32 29.21
N GLU A 110 -0.99 -1.10 27.91
CA GLU A 110 0.09 -0.99 26.96
C GLU A 110 0.74 0.40 26.96
N THR A 111 1.96 0.52 26.44
CA THR A 111 2.69 1.79 26.26
C THR A 111 2.39 2.47 24.94
N ASP A 112 1.79 1.74 24.01
CA ASP A 112 1.53 2.22 22.65
C ASP A 112 0.14 1.83 22.17
N ILE A 113 -0.55 2.77 21.59
CA ILE A 113 -1.80 2.56 20.88
C ILE A 113 -1.59 2.97 19.43
N TYR A 114 -1.81 2.04 18.51
CA TYR A 114 -1.83 2.31 17.07
C TYR A 114 -3.24 2.09 16.57
N TYR A 115 -3.87 3.14 16.11
CA TYR A 115 -5.17 3.01 15.48
C TYR A 115 -5.22 3.73 14.14
N GLN A 116 -6.13 3.33 13.29
CA GLN A 116 -6.40 3.98 12.02
C GLN A 116 -7.89 4.13 11.79
N GLY A 117 -8.23 5.05 10.91
CA GLY A 117 -9.59 5.23 10.46
C GLY A 117 -9.65 5.93 9.11
N LYS A 118 -10.85 5.97 8.52
CA LYS A 118 -11.09 6.77 7.33
C LYS A 118 -11.16 8.24 7.70
N ASN A 119 -10.44 9.06 6.94
CA ASN A 119 -10.46 10.49 7.08
C ASN A 119 -11.23 11.10 5.90
N SER A 120 -12.16 12.02 6.20
CA SER A 120 -12.90 12.79 5.19
C SER A 120 -12.50 14.25 5.15
N ALA A 121 -11.58 14.69 6.03
CA ALA A 121 -11.08 16.04 6.05
C ALA A 121 -10.21 16.31 4.81
N GLN A 122 -10.17 17.53 4.37
CA GLN A 122 -9.27 17.94 3.29
C GLN A 122 -7.82 17.78 3.75
N ALA A 123 -7.00 17.14 2.93
CA ALA A 123 -5.57 17.01 3.20
C ALA A 123 -4.90 18.39 3.31
N PRO A 124 -3.97 18.60 4.26
CA PRO A 124 -3.29 19.89 4.43
C PRO A 124 -2.51 20.31 3.18
N VAL A 125 -1.98 19.35 2.41
CA VAL A 125 -1.39 19.60 1.09
C VAL A 125 -2.23 18.89 0.04
N GLY A 126 -2.77 19.67 -0.90
CA GLY A 126 -3.50 19.18 -2.06
C GLY A 126 -2.59 19.05 -3.27
N VAL A 127 -2.91 18.12 -4.17
CA VAL A 127 -2.20 17.87 -5.41
C VAL A 127 -3.18 17.93 -6.56
N SER A 128 -2.79 18.58 -7.68
CA SER A 128 -3.45 18.41 -8.97
C SER A 128 -2.40 18.23 -10.06
N ILE A 129 -2.67 17.36 -11.03
CA ILE A 129 -1.74 17.03 -12.10
C ILE A 129 -2.42 17.22 -13.44
N GLU A 130 -1.83 18.03 -14.28
CA GLU A 130 -2.26 18.29 -15.63
C GLU A 130 -1.23 17.75 -16.64
N TYR A 131 -1.70 17.20 -17.74
CA TYR A 131 -0.85 16.64 -18.78
C TYR A 131 -1.09 17.33 -20.11
N THR A 132 0.00 17.61 -20.84
CA THR A 132 -0.07 17.97 -22.25
C THR A 132 0.83 17.04 -23.07
N LEU A 133 0.36 16.67 -24.25
CA LEU A 133 1.13 15.92 -25.24
C LEU A 133 1.22 16.74 -26.53
N ASP A 134 2.43 17.04 -26.98
CA ASP A 134 2.68 17.95 -28.11
C ASP A 134 1.96 19.30 -27.99
N GLY A 135 1.90 19.82 -26.73
CA GLY A 135 1.27 21.08 -26.39
C GLY A 135 -0.27 21.07 -26.35
N LYS A 136 -0.91 19.90 -26.45
CA LYS A 136 -2.36 19.73 -26.31
C LYS A 136 -2.68 19.11 -24.97
N ALA A 137 -3.64 19.68 -24.23
CA ALA A 137 -4.13 19.10 -23.00
C ALA A 137 -4.74 17.72 -23.26
N VAL A 138 -4.37 16.76 -22.43
CA VAL A 138 -4.82 15.37 -22.48
C VAL A 138 -5.08 14.86 -21.07
N THR A 139 -5.95 13.90 -20.94
CA THR A 139 -6.15 13.17 -19.67
C THR A 139 -5.11 12.05 -19.53
N ALA A 140 -4.93 11.56 -18.31
CA ALA A 140 -4.04 10.43 -18.04
C ALA A 140 -4.43 9.17 -18.83
N ASP A 141 -5.74 8.96 -19.06
CA ASP A 141 -6.20 7.82 -19.87
C ASP A 141 -5.88 7.99 -21.36
N GLU A 142 -5.95 9.20 -21.86
CA GLU A 142 -5.60 9.51 -23.26
C GLU A 142 -4.08 9.42 -23.52
N LEU A 143 -3.24 9.54 -22.49
CA LEU A 143 -1.78 9.38 -22.61
C LEU A 143 -1.34 7.95 -22.92
N LYS A 144 -2.10 6.95 -22.46
CA LYS A 144 -1.68 5.55 -22.55
C LYS A 144 -1.45 5.10 -23.98
N GLY A 145 -0.27 4.54 -24.24
CA GLY A 145 0.14 4.07 -25.54
C GLY A 145 0.48 5.18 -26.55
N GLN A 146 0.43 6.45 -26.16
CA GLN A 146 0.76 7.58 -27.04
C GLN A 146 2.28 7.79 -27.10
N SER A 147 2.71 8.51 -28.14
CA SER A 147 4.11 8.92 -28.32
C SER A 147 4.13 10.39 -28.69
N GLY A 148 5.10 11.13 -28.17
CA GLY A 148 5.23 12.56 -28.38
C GLY A 148 6.02 13.25 -27.27
N HIS A 149 5.93 14.57 -27.20
CA HIS A 149 6.53 15.35 -26.13
C HIS A 149 5.49 15.57 -25.03
N LEU A 150 5.73 14.96 -23.87
CA LEU A 150 4.89 15.03 -22.68
C LEU A 150 5.37 16.18 -21.79
N VAL A 151 4.42 16.97 -21.29
CA VAL A 151 4.64 17.86 -20.15
C VAL A 151 3.61 17.51 -19.09
N ALA A 152 4.09 17.18 -17.89
CA ALA A 152 3.26 16.98 -16.69
C ALA A 152 3.49 18.16 -15.75
N THR A 153 2.42 18.85 -15.40
CA THR A 153 2.44 19.99 -14.48
C THR A 153 1.75 19.57 -13.18
N VAL A 154 2.51 19.48 -12.10
CA VAL A 154 2.01 19.18 -10.75
C VAL A 154 1.84 20.49 -10.00
N LYS A 155 0.63 20.79 -9.56
CA LYS A 155 0.33 21.91 -8.69
C LYS A 155 0.08 21.42 -7.27
N LEU A 156 0.84 21.97 -6.33
CA LEU A 156 0.70 21.75 -4.90
C LEU A 156 -0.10 22.91 -4.28
N THR A 157 -1.00 22.60 -3.39
CA THR A 157 -1.84 23.62 -2.71
C THR A 157 -1.75 23.38 -1.21
N ASN A 158 -1.33 24.40 -0.46
CA ASN A 158 -1.41 24.37 0.99
C ASN A 158 -2.82 24.77 1.42
N ASN A 159 -3.56 23.84 2.01
CA ASN A 159 -4.95 24.01 2.40
C ASN A 159 -5.11 24.51 3.85
N THR A 160 -4.01 24.83 4.55
CA THR A 160 -4.02 25.29 5.95
C THR A 160 -4.13 26.80 6.08
N GLY A 161 -4.36 27.51 4.97
CA GLY A 161 -4.36 28.98 4.95
C GLY A 161 -5.43 29.59 5.85
N GLU A 162 -5.02 30.43 6.79
CA GLU A 162 -5.90 31.22 7.66
C GLU A 162 -5.65 32.71 7.48
N GLU A 163 -6.73 33.50 7.43
CA GLU A 163 -6.61 34.96 7.36
C GLU A 163 -6.20 35.52 8.75
N VAL A 164 -5.00 36.10 8.81
CA VAL A 164 -4.46 36.74 10.00
C VAL A 164 -4.22 38.24 9.76
N THR A 165 -4.25 39.05 10.81
CA THR A 165 -3.93 40.48 10.73
C THR A 165 -2.58 40.76 11.38
N VAL A 166 -1.58 41.09 10.58
CA VAL A 166 -0.24 41.43 11.03
C VAL A 166 0.05 42.90 10.70
N ASN A 167 0.38 43.67 11.72
CA ASN A 167 0.64 45.12 11.59
C ASN A 167 -0.50 45.89 10.87
N GLY A 168 -1.78 45.50 11.13
CA GLY A 168 -2.96 46.11 10.53
C GLY A 168 -3.24 45.73 9.07
N LYS A 169 -2.46 44.82 8.47
CA LYS A 169 -2.68 44.25 7.14
C LYS A 169 -3.19 42.82 7.25
N LYS A 170 -4.21 42.49 6.47
CA LYS A 170 -4.69 41.12 6.31
C LYS A 170 -3.71 40.32 5.44
N ARG A 171 -3.38 39.10 5.90
CA ARG A 171 -2.50 38.17 5.21
C ARG A 171 -3.01 36.76 5.42
N THR A 172 -2.68 35.87 4.51
CA THR A 172 -2.91 34.44 4.70
C THR A 172 -1.66 33.85 5.36
N ALA A 173 -1.82 33.27 6.53
CA ALA A 173 -0.80 32.47 7.20
C ALA A 173 -1.05 30.99 6.87
N TYR A 174 0.01 30.25 6.58
CA TYR A 174 -0.04 28.83 6.31
C TYR A 174 0.81 28.08 7.33
N THR A 175 0.37 26.89 7.70
CA THR A 175 1.30 25.93 8.32
C THR A 175 2.32 25.54 7.26
N PRO A 176 3.62 25.73 7.50
CA PRO A 176 4.61 25.34 6.51
C PRO A 176 4.66 23.82 6.34
N PHE A 177 4.68 23.36 5.11
CA PHE A 177 4.90 21.96 4.75
C PHE A 177 6.07 21.86 3.78
N PHE A 178 7.10 21.13 4.17
CA PHE A 178 8.11 20.64 3.23
C PHE A 178 7.50 19.46 2.47
N THR A 179 7.42 19.58 1.16
CA THR A 179 6.82 18.59 0.30
C THR A 179 7.88 18.05 -0.66
N VAL A 180 8.17 16.77 -0.56
CA VAL A 180 8.96 16.04 -1.55
C VAL A 180 8.00 15.40 -2.55
N ALA A 181 8.25 15.65 -3.83
CA ALA A 181 7.53 15.00 -4.93
C ALA A 181 8.53 14.21 -5.77
N ALA A 182 8.21 12.96 -6.10
CA ALA A 182 9.01 12.12 -6.97
C ALA A 182 8.15 11.57 -8.12
N ALA A 183 8.64 11.70 -9.35
CA ALA A 183 8.06 11.07 -10.52
C ALA A 183 8.92 9.86 -10.92
N VAL A 184 8.33 8.66 -10.93
CA VAL A 184 8.99 7.42 -11.32
C VAL A 184 8.63 7.08 -12.77
N LEU A 185 9.63 7.00 -13.63
CA LEU A 185 9.50 6.98 -15.08
C LEU A 185 10.29 5.81 -15.67
N PRO A 186 9.63 4.79 -16.26
CA PRO A 186 10.32 3.70 -16.93
C PRO A 186 11.20 4.20 -18.11
N SER A 187 12.50 3.85 -18.09
CA SER A 187 13.46 4.32 -19.11
C SER A 187 13.17 3.78 -20.51
N GLU A 188 12.35 2.75 -20.67
CA GLU A 188 11.90 2.25 -21.97
C GLU A 188 10.90 3.19 -22.65
N ASN A 189 10.03 3.83 -21.86
CA ASN A 189 8.95 4.70 -22.34
C ASN A 189 9.30 6.17 -22.32
N PHE A 190 10.18 6.60 -21.39
CA PHE A 190 10.51 8.01 -21.14
C PHE A 190 11.98 8.29 -21.47
N LYS A 191 12.23 9.34 -22.25
CA LYS A 191 13.56 9.81 -22.65
C LYS A 191 13.66 11.32 -22.47
N ASN A 192 14.88 11.83 -22.44
CA ASN A 192 15.16 13.27 -22.42
C ASN A 192 14.37 14.01 -21.32
N ILE A 193 14.34 13.41 -20.13
CA ILE A 193 13.61 13.97 -19.00
C ILE A 193 14.30 15.25 -18.56
N THR A 194 13.52 16.31 -18.45
CA THR A 194 13.97 17.61 -17.94
C THR A 194 12.96 18.16 -16.93
N THR A 195 13.46 18.96 -16.01
CA THR A 195 12.66 19.64 -14.99
C THR A 195 13.29 20.99 -14.66
N GLU A 196 12.48 21.99 -14.35
CA GLU A 196 12.95 23.34 -14.11
C GLU A 196 13.60 23.51 -12.72
N HIS A 197 13.06 22.83 -11.69
CA HIS A 197 13.48 22.99 -10.29
C HIS A 197 13.65 21.63 -9.55
N GLY A 198 13.96 20.57 -10.28
CA GLY A 198 14.13 19.23 -9.71
C GLY A 198 15.46 18.61 -10.07
N LEU A 199 15.73 17.49 -9.46
CA LEU A 199 16.86 16.62 -9.77
C LEU A 199 16.34 15.41 -10.54
N VAL A 200 17.06 14.99 -11.58
CA VAL A 200 16.74 13.77 -12.33
C VAL A 200 17.87 12.78 -12.15
N GLU A 201 17.55 11.66 -11.51
CA GLU A 201 18.44 10.52 -11.35
C GLU A 201 17.98 9.37 -12.25
N SER A 202 18.93 8.66 -12.85
CA SER A 202 18.62 7.62 -13.83
C SER A 202 19.43 6.37 -13.59
N ASP A 203 18.75 5.23 -13.58
CA ASP A 203 19.39 3.93 -13.74
C ASP A 203 19.09 3.32 -15.11
N SER A 204 19.48 2.06 -15.34
CA SER A 204 19.28 1.39 -16.62
C SER A 204 17.80 1.11 -16.96
N LYS A 205 16.91 1.11 -15.99
CA LYS A 205 15.50 0.72 -16.15
C LYS A 205 14.53 1.83 -15.78
N THR A 206 14.91 2.70 -14.85
CA THR A 206 14.03 3.69 -14.25
C THR A 206 14.72 5.03 -14.17
N GLN A 207 13.98 6.11 -14.36
CA GLN A 207 14.41 7.47 -14.11
C GLN A 207 13.48 8.05 -13.04
N VAL A 208 14.04 8.79 -12.10
CA VAL A 208 13.29 9.44 -11.03
C VAL A 208 13.57 10.94 -11.08
N ALA A 209 12.52 11.73 -11.22
CA ALA A 209 12.61 13.17 -11.05
C ALA A 209 12.11 13.54 -9.66
N CYS A 210 12.99 14.15 -8.85
CA CYS A 210 12.70 14.54 -7.47
C CYS A 210 12.63 16.05 -7.34
N TYR A 211 11.70 16.53 -6.52
CA TYR A 211 11.46 17.93 -6.24
C TYR A 211 11.30 18.15 -4.74
N LEU A 212 11.76 19.30 -4.27
CA LEU A 212 11.45 19.80 -2.93
C LEU A 212 10.66 21.10 -3.09
N ALA A 213 9.54 21.22 -2.39
CA ALA A 213 8.64 22.36 -2.47
C ALA A 213 8.08 22.73 -1.10
N MET A 214 7.69 24.00 -0.95
CA MET A 214 7.01 24.52 0.24
C MET A 214 5.76 25.30 -0.21
N PRO A 215 4.66 24.61 -0.53
CA PRO A 215 3.48 25.24 -1.11
C PRO A 215 2.85 26.28 -0.17
N GLY A 216 2.41 27.41 -0.75
CA GLY A 216 1.81 28.54 -0.04
C GLY A 216 2.82 29.47 0.65
N MET A 217 4.06 29.06 0.81
CA MET A 217 5.03 29.88 1.55
C MET A 217 5.46 31.13 0.80
N LYS A 218 5.58 31.09 -0.51
CA LYS A 218 5.90 32.28 -1.32
C LYS A 218 4.87 33.39 -1.10
N GLU A 219 3.57 33.06 -1.10
CA GLU A 219 2.50 34.01 -0.85
C GLU A 219 2.56 34.56 0.59
N ALA A 220 2.86 33.69 1.56
CA ALA A 220 2.88 34.07 2.98
C ALA A 220 4.01 35.05 3.34
N VAL A 221 5.21 34.89 2.73
CA VAL A 221 6.43 35.55 3.21
C VAL A 221 7.08 36.51 2.20
N SER A 222 6.69 36.53 0.93
CA SER A 222 7.33 37.32 -0.14
C SER A 222 7.51 38.81 0.23
N ASP A 223 6.54 39.41 0.90
CA ASP A 223 6.58 40.82 1.34
C ASP A 223 7.43 41.06 2.61
N LEU A 224 7.84 39.98 3.28
CA LEU A 224 8.54 40.03 4.58
C LEU A 224 10.05 39.81 4.42
N LEU A 225 10.44 39.12 3.35
CA LEU A 225 11.82 38.77 3.09
C LEU A 225 12.54 39.91 2.32
N PRO A 226 13.78 40.25 2.71
CA PRO A 226 14.62 41.12 1.89
C PRO A 226 14.96 40.49 0.53
N ASP A 227 15.24 41.31 -0.48
CA ASP A 227 15.61 40.88 -1.85
C ASP A 227 16.84 39.92 -1.89
N SER A 228 17.59 39.81 -0.80
CA SER A 228 18.73 38.87 -0.67
C SER A 228 18.34 37.41 -0.52
N PHE A 229 17.03 37.14 -0.32
CA PHE A 229 16.49 35.79 -0.12
C PHE A 229 15.92 35.16 -1.41
N ASP A 230 16.25 35.71 -2.60
CA ASP A 230 15.81 35.21 -3.91
C ASP A 230 16.06 33.68 -4.09
N LYS A 231 17.09 33.13 -3.42
CA LYS A 231 17.39 31.69 -3.49
C LYS A 231 16.34 30.79 -2.79
N LEU A 232 15.57 31.34 -1.83
CA LEU A 232 14.45 30.61 -1.23
C LEU A 232 13.27 30.50 -2.17
N ASP A 233 13.18 31.34 -3.20
CA ASP A 233 12.14 31.25 -4.21
C ASP A 233 12.13 29.89 -4.90
N ASP A 234 13.29 29.26 -5.07
CA ASP A 234 13.43 27.92 -5.68
C ASP A 234 12.88 26.79 -4.79
N LEU A 235 12.71 27.03 -3.48
CA LEU A 235 12.09 26.09 -2.54
C LEU A 235 10.62 26.40 -2.30
N MET A 236 10.22 27.67 -2.41
CA MET A 236 8.84 28.12 -2.20
C MET A 236 7.99 27.93 -3.46
N LEU A 237 8.07 26.75 -4.06
CA LEU A 237 7.35 26.40 -5.29
C LEU A 237 5.97 25.84 -4.97
N ASP A 238 4.99 26.22 -5.78
CA ASP A 238 3.65 25.65 -5.81
C ASP A 238 3.42 24.79 -7.06
N THR A 239 4.30 24.91 -8.05
CA THR A 239 4.14 24.22 -9.33
C THR A 239 5.46 23.57 -9.73
N LEU A 240 5.38 22.30 -10.09
CA LEU A 240 6.50 21.48 -10.54
C LEU A 240 6.22 21.03 -11.96
N THR A 241 7.20 21.15 -12.85
CA THR A 241 7.05 20.80 -14.26
C THR A 241 8.05 19.70 -14.62
N LEU A 242 7.52 18.65 -15.23
CA LEU A 242 8.28 17.52 -15.79
C LEU A 242 8.04 17.45 -17.28
N GLU A 243 9.10 17.48 -18.08
CA GLU A 243 9.04 17.28 -19.52
C GLU A 243 9.78 16.00 -19.92
N ALA A 244 9.25 15.28 -20.87
CA ALA A 244 9.86 14.05 -21.38
C ALA A 244 9.41 13.73 -22.81
N ASP A 245 10.28 13.13 -23.60
CA ASP A 245 9.88 12.48 -24.85
C ASP A 245 9.38 11.05 -24.53
N VAL A 246 8.14 10.75 -24.91
CA VAL A 246 7.50 9.48 -24.60
C VAL A 246 7.25 8.62 -25.83
N THR A 247 7.39 7.31 -25.66
CA THR A 247 7.05 6.30 -26.65
C THR A 247 6.27 5.19 -25.98
N ASP A 248 5.10 4.83 -26.51
CA ASP A 248 4.17 3.89 -25.87
C ASP A 248 3.94 4.26 -24.39
N CYS A 249 3.49 5.49 -24.18
CA CYS A 249 3.47 6.17 -22.89
C CYS A 249 2.71 5.36 -21.84
N THR A 250 3.33 5.11 -20.71
CA THR A 250 2.65 4.75 -19.47
C THR A 250 2.42 6.02 -18.66
N VAL A 251 1.33 6.09 -17.91
CA VAL A 251 1.09 7.27 -17.06
C VAL A 251 2.19 7.36 -15.99
N PRO A 252 2.85 8.52 -15.83
CA PRO A 252 3.87 8.70 -14.79
C PRO A 252 3.33 8.36 -13.39
N THR A 253 4.13 7.69 -12.58
CA THR A 253 3.80 7.45 -11.18
C THR A 253 4.39 8.55 -10.34
N PHE A 254 3.53 9.32 -9.66
CA PHE A 254 3.95 10.34 -8.73
C PHE A 254 3.81 9.87 -7.29
N LEU A 255 4.82 10.15 -6.48
CA LEU A 255 4.86 9.93 -5.04
C LEU A 255 5.05 11.29 -4.37
N PHE A 256 4.33 11.51 -3.28
CA PHE A 256 4.43 12.74 -2.51
C PHE A 256 4.61 12.40 -1.03
N ALA A 257 5.47 13.16 -0.36
CA ALA A 257 5.57 13.15 1.09
C ALA A 257 5.58 14.59 1.57
N ALA A 258 4.78 14.93 2.55
CA ALA A 258 4.73 16.26 3.12
C ALA A 258 4.78 16.20 4.65
N ALA A 259 5.60 17.05 5.24
CA ALA A 259 5.74 17.16 6.69
C ALA A 259 5.87 18.62 7.11
N PRO A 260 5.15 19.07 8.15
CA PRO A 260 5.40 20.35 8.76
C PRO A 260 6.65 20.23 9.64
N SER A 261 7.72 20.90 9.32
CA SER A 261 8.93 20.83 10.11
C SER A 261 9.69 22.15 10.07
N LEU A 262 9.29 23.06 10.95
CA LEU A 262 10.00 24.31 11.20
C LEU A 262 9.94 24.74 12.67
N SER A 263 9.74 23.82 13.60
CA SER A 263 9.73 24.13 15.03
C SER A 263 11.08 24.61 15.56
N ASP A 264 12.15 24.53 14.77
CA ASP A 264 13.51 24.85 15.18
C ASP A 264 14.13 26.05 14.46
N LEU A 265 13.37 26.79 13.65
CA LEU A 265 13.83 28.06 13.10
C LEU A 265 13.49 29.20 14.07
N ASP A 266 14.45 29.54 14.91
CA ASP A 266 14.45 30.78 15.70
C ASP A 266 14.76 31.95 14.74
N LEU A 267 13.70 32.68 14.35
CA LEU A 267 13.81 33.75 13.34
C LEU A 267 14.50 35.02 13.88
N ASP A 268 14.77 35.11 15.18
CA ASP A 268 15.39 36.30 15.80
C ASP A 268 16.92 36.31 15.65
N GLU A 269 17.57 35.18 15.36
CA GLU A 269 19.03 35.09 15.11
C GLU A 269 19.40 34.89 13.62
N ALA A 270 18.41 34.92 12.72
CA ALA A 270 18.51 34.46 11.33
C ALA A 270 19.47 35.25 10.41
N SER A 271 20.10 36.34 10.89
CA SER A 271 20.93 37.18 10.01
C SER A 271 22.37 36.69 9.87
N ASP A 272 22.92 36.05 10.89
CA ASP A 272 24.32 35.58 10.86
C ASP A 272 24.42 34.03 10.65
N GLU A 273 23.39 33.27 11.02
CA GLU A 273 23.36 31.80 10.85
C GLU A 273 22.86 31.33 9.46
N LEU A 274 22.35 32.24 8.65
CA LEU A 274 21.79 31.87 7.33
C LEU A 274 22.84 31.25 6.39
N GLY A 275 24.11 31.65 6.53
CA GLY A 275 25.24 31.04 5.81
C GLY A 275 25.44 29.58 6.20
N ASP A 276 25.46 29.30 7.50
CA ASP A 276 25.62 27.94 8.03
C ASP A 276 24.39 27.07 7.72
N THR A 277 23.18 27.67 7.75
CA THR A 277 21.91 26.98 7.39
C THR A 277 21.84 26.64 5.90
N MET A 278 22.44 27.47 5.02
CA MET A 278 22.54 27.15 3.59
C MET A 278 23.53 26.00 3.32
N ASP A 279 24.61 25.91 4.10
CA ASP A 279 25.52 24.78 4.04
C ASP A 279 24.85 23.51 4.60
N GLU A 280 24.08 23.59 5.70
CA GLU A 280 23.28 22.49 6.23
C GLU A 280 22.17 22.07 5.24
N LEU A 281 21.55 23.00 4.52
CA LEU A 281 20.57 22.70 3.49
C LEU A 281 21.22 22.01 2.29
N THR A 282 22.42 22.42 1.93
CA THR A 282 23.20 21.75 0.87
C THR A 282 23.57 20.33 1.29
N ASP A 283 24.02 20.15 2.54
CA ASP A 283 24.27 18.83 3.12
C ASP A 283 22.99 17.98 3.21
N ALA A 284 21.83 18.58 3.51
CA ALA A 284 20.53 17.91 3.52
C ALA A 284 20.09 17.50 2.11
N ILE A 285 20.37 18.32 1.09
CA ILE A 285 20.11 17.98 -0.33
C ILE A 285 21.03 16.83 -0.75
N ASP A 286 22.29 16.82 -0.36
CA ASP A 286 23.19 15.70 -0.62
C ASP A 286 22.74 14.42 0.12
N GLN A 287 22.28 14.52 1.36
CA GLN A 287 21.67 13.41 2.08
C GLN A 287 20.36 12.92 1.43
N LEU A 288 19.54 13.82 0.89
CA LEU A 288 18.33 13.47 0.13
C LEU A 288 18.68 12.76 -1.18
N LYS A 289 19.75 13.18 -1.84
CA LYS A 289 20.30 12.52 -3.03
C LYS A 289 20.78 11.10 -2.70
N ASP A 290 21.55 10.95 -1.60
CA ASP A 290 21.99 9.64 -1.13
C ASP A 290 20.81 8.77 -0.68
N GLY A 291 19.79 9.37 -0.02
CA GLY A 291 18.54 8.73 0.34
C GLY A 291 17.71 8.31 -0.89
N SER A 292 17.74 9.12 -1.95
CA SER A 292 17.09 8.76 -3.24
C SER A 292 17.79 7.57 -3.90
N GLY A 293 19.14 7.51 -3.84
CA GLY A 293 19.89 6.35 -4.29
C GLY A 293 19.58 5.09 -3.48
N ALA A 294 19.47 5.22 -2.15
CA ALA A 294 19.06 4.12 -1.28
C ALA A 294 17.61 3.68 -1.54
N LEU A 295 16.72 4.60 -1.92
CA LEU A 295 15.35 4.29 -2.32
C LEU A 295 15.31 3.54 -3.65
N ASP A 296 16.15 3.92 -4.61
CA ASP A 296 16.31 3.21 -5.89
C ASP A 296 16.76 1.76 -5.66
N ASP A 297 17.79 1.55 -4.83
CA ASP A 297 18.25 0.23 -4.40
C ASP A 297 17.14 -0.56 -3.69
N ALA A 298 16.33 0.09 -2.86
CA ALA A 298 15.22 -0.53 -2.14
C ALA A 298 14.08 -0.91 -3.09
N VAL A 299 13.75 -0.06 -4.06
CA VAL A 299 12.77 -0.33 -5.13
C VAL A 299 13.26 -1.47 -6.02
N GLY A 300 14.55 -1.49 -6.39
CA GLY A 300 15.17 -2.60 -7.10
C GLY A 300 15.03 -3.93 -6.33
N THR A 301 15.32 -3.91 -5.02
CA THR A 301 15.16 -5.08 -4.13
C THR A 301 13.69 -5.51 -4.02
N LEU A 302 12.76 -4.55 -3.99
CA LEU A 302 11.32 -4.84 -3.97
C LEU A 302 10.86 -5.50 -5.26
N VAL A 303 11.32 -5.02 -6.42
CA VAL A 303 11.02 -5.63 -7.72
C VAL A 303 11.55 -7.08 -7.79
N GLU A 304 12.79 -7.32 -7.36
CA GLU A 304 13.35 -8.67 -7.29
C GLU A 304 12.57 -9.59 -6.33
N SER A 305 12.10 -9.02 -5.21
CA SER A 305 11.27 -9.73 -4.23
C SER A 305 9.91 -10.08 -4.81
N LEU A 306 9.30 -9.18 -5.59
CA LEU A 306 8.03 -9.41 -6.31
C LEU A 306 8.18 -10.48 -7.39
N ASP A 307 9.29 -10.48 -8.14
CA ASP A 307 9.58 -11.52 -9.14
C ASP A 307 9.76 -12.89 -8.47
N THR A 308 10.46 -12.91 -7.32
CA THR A 308 10.61 -14.13 -6.51
C THR A 308 9.26 -14.61 -5.98
N PHE A 309 8.43 -13.69 -5.50
CA PHE A 309 7.07 -13.99 -5.03
C PHE A 309 6.20 -14.53 -6.17
N ALA A 310 6.22 -13.89 -7.34
CA ALA A 310 5.47 -14.34 -8.51
C ALA A 310 5.90 -15.76 -8.95
N SER A 311 7.21 -16.02 -8.93
CA SER A 311 7.76 -17.34 -9.22
C SER A 311 7.32 -18.39 -8.21
N SER A 312 7.35 -18.05 -6.92
CA SER A 312 6.90 -18.91 -5.82
C SER A 312 5.40 -19.19 -5.88
N TYR A 313 4.61 -18.18 -6.24
CA TYR A 313 3.17 -18.32 -6.44
C TYR A 313 2.86 -19.26 -7.63
N SER A 314 3.60 -19.13 -8.73
CA SER A 314 3.46 -20.03 -9.87
C SER A 314 3.81 -21.49 -9.51
N GLN A 315 4.84 -21.70 -8.67
CA GLN A 315 5.18 -23.03 -8.16
C GLN A 315 4.10 -23.59 -7.22
N PHE A 316 3.53 -22.72 -6.37
CA PHE A 316 2.41 -23.10 -5.50
C PHE A 316 1.19 -23.53 -6.32
N ASP A 317 0.84 -22.77 -7.35
CA ASP A 317 -0.28 -23.05 -8.25
C ASP A 317 -0.10 -24.40 -8.95
N ALA A 318 1.11 -24.66 -9.48
CA ALA A 318 1.48 -25.97 -10.05
C ALA A 318 1.41 -27.11 -9.00
N GLY A 319 1.75 -26.82 -7.74
CA GLY A 319 1.62 -27.75 -6.62
C GLY A 319 0.16 -28.08 -6.31
N VAL A 320 -0.72 -27.07 -6.34
CA VAL A 320 -2.18 -27.25 -6.16
C VAL A 320 -2.76 -28.09 -7.29
N ASP A 321 -2.39 -27.83 -8.54
CA ASP A 321 -2.80 -28.65 -9.69
C ASP A 321 -2.33 -30.10 -9.56
N SER A 322 -1.10 -30.32 -9.10
CA SER A 322 -0.57 -31.66 -8.84
C SER A 322 -1.34 -32.38 -7.72
N ALA A 323 -1.68 -31.69 -6.66
CA ALA A 323 -2.51 -32.22 -5.56
C ALA A 323 -3.93 -32.55 -6.03
N LEU A 324 -4.53 -31.71 -6.86
CA LEU A 324 -5.84 -31.95 -7.47
C LEU A 324 -5.83 -33.20 -8.33
N ASN A 325 -4.81 -33.34 -9.20
CA ASN A 325 -4.63 -34.55 -10.04
C ASN A 325 -4.39 -35.80 -9.16
N GLY A 326 -3.65 -35.65 -8.06
CA GLY A 326 -3.44 -36.74 -7.10
C GLY A 326 -4.74 -37.19 -6.42
N THR A 327 -5.59 -36.25 -6.03
CA THR A 327 -6.92 -36.54 -5.44
C THR A 327 -7.86 -37.20 -6.46
N GLN A 328 -7.82 -36.77 -7.71
CA GLN A 328 -8.60 -37.41 -8.77
C GLN A 328 -8.11 -38.85 -9.04
N THR A 329 -6.81 -39.07 -9.04
CA THR A 329 -6.22 -40.43 -9.17
C THR A 329 -6.63 -41.31 -8.01
N LEU A 330 -6.63 -40.79 -6.78
CA LEU A 330 -7.08 -41.52 -5.60
C LEU A 330 -8.58 -41.84 -5.67
N ALA A 331 -9.41 -40.89 -6.11
CA ALA A 331 -10.85 -41.12 -6.31
C ALA A 331 -11.10 -42.28 -7.32
N ASN A 332 -10.42 -42.24 -8.46
CA ASN A 332 -10.51 -43.32 -9.46
C ASN A 332 -10.01 -44.65 -8.89
N GLY A 333 -8.94 -44.62 -8.10
CA GLY A 333 -8.41 -45.83 -7.42
C GLY A 333 -9.41 -46.42 -6.42
N THR A 334 -10.11 -45.60 -5.65
CA THR A 334 -11.15 -46.03 -4.68
C THR A 334 -12.37 -46.57 -5.41
N GLU A 335 -12.77 -46.01 -6.55
CA GLU A 335 -13.86 -46.51 -7.38
C GLU A 335 -13.52 -47.90 -7.94
N ASN A 336 -12.32 -48.11 -8.49
CA ASN A 336 -11.84 -49.40 -8.96
C ASN A 336 -11.78 -50.44 -7.81
N LEU A 337 -11.37 -50.00 -6.60
CA LEU A 337 -11.35 -50.88 -5.42
C LEU A 337 -12.76 -51.33 -5.04
N LEU A 338 -13.74 -50.41 -5.09
CA LEU A 338 -15.13 -50.71 -4.83
C LEU A 338 -15.71 -51.70 -5.83
N GLU A 339 -15.46 -51.51 -7.14
CA GLU A 339 -15.86 -52.42 -8.21
C GLU A 339 -15.26 -53.83 -7.99
N ASN A 340 -13.97 -53.93 -7.67
CA ASN A 340 -13.29 -55.17 -7.41
C ASN A 340 -13.85 -55.88 -6.12
N ALA A 341 -14.17 -55.12 -5.10
CA ALA A 341 -14.80 -55.64 -3.90
C ALA A 341 -16.22 -56.19 -4.19
N GLN A 342 -16.99 -55.52 -5.01
CA GLN A 342 -18.31 -55.98 -5.48
C GLN A 342 -18.22 -57.25 -6.30
N LEU A 343 -17.22 -57.30 -7.20
CA LEU A 343 -16.94 -58.51 -8.00
C LEU A 343 -16.54 -59.68 -7.12
N LEU A 344 -15.65 -59.46 -6.12
CA LEU A 344 -15.27 -60.48 -5.16
C LEU A 344 -16.45 -60.98 -4.36
N ALA A 345 -17.36 -60.09 -3.87
CA ALA A 345 -18.56 -60.46 -3.16
C ALA A 345 -19.49 -61.37 -4.05
N THR A 346 -19.64 -60.99 -5.31
CA THR A 346 -20.42 -61.79 -6.29
C THR A 346 -19.78 -63.15 -6.49
N LYS A 347 -18.45 -63.23 -6.70
CA LYS A 347 -17.74 -64.51 -6.89
C LYS A 347 -17.80 -65.40 -5.65
N THR A 348 -17.72 -64.80 -4.47
CA THR A 348 -17.90 -65.52 -3.18
C THR A 348 -19.31 -66.06 -3.05
N GLY A 349 -20.34 -65.33 -3.49
CA GLY A 349 -21.70 -65.81 -3.57
C GLY A 349 -21.89 -67.01 -4.53
N GLU A 350 -21.28 -66.91 -5.71
CA GLU A 350 -21.29 -68.01 -6.69
C GLU A 350 -20.60 -69.27 -6.16
N LEU A 351 -19.43 -69.11 -5.47
CA LEU A 351 -18.72 -70.19 -4.85
C LEU A 351 -19.58 -70.83 -3.72
N SER A 352 -20.25 -70.04 -2.90
CA SER A 352 -21.16 -70.52 -1.86
C SER A 352 -22.31 -71.37 -2.42
N LEU A 353 -22.93 -70.87 -3.50
CA LEU A 353 -23.97 -71.63 -4.23
C LEU A 353 -23.43 -72.95 -4.80
N GLY A 354 -22.24 -72.93 -5.38
CA GLY A 354 -21.54 -74.12 -5.88
C GLY A 354 -21.25 -75.15 -4.77
N ALA A 355 -20.82 -74.67 -3.61
CA ALA A 355 -20.59 -75.54 -2.45
C ALA A 355 -21.89 -76.16 -1.94
N ILE A 356 -22.98 -75.42 -1.90
CA ILE A 356 -24.31 -75.96 -1.53
C ILE A 356 -24.80 -76.98 -2.55
N GLN A 357 -24.60 -76.75 -3.85
CA GLN A 357 -24.92 -77.72 -4.90
C GLN A 357 -24.09 -79.03 -4.74
N LEU A 358 -22.79 -78.88 -4.48
CA LEU A 358 -21.90 -80.04 -4.24
C LEU A 358 -22.35 -80.80 -2.98
N GLN A 359 -22.68 -80.11 -1.92
CA GLN A 359 -23.20 -80.74 -0.69
C GLN A 359 -24.51 -81.48 -0.97
N ASN A 360 -25.46 -80.91 -1.71
CA ASN A 360 -26.71 -81.56 -2.05
C ASN A 360 -26.47 -82.78 -2.95
N SER A 361 -25.55 -82.69 -3.94
CA SER A 361 -25.20 -83.77 -4.82
C SER A 361 -24.52 -84.91 -4.08
N THR A 362 -23.66 -84.59 -3.11
CA THR A 362 -23.01 -85.54 -2.23
C THR A 362 -24.01 -86.24 -1.32
N ALA A 363 -24.98 -85.51 -0.77
CA ALA A 363 -26.09 -86.06 0.03
C ALA A 363 -26.97 -87.00 -0.80
N GLN A 364 -27.28 -86.65 -2.02
CA GLN A 364 -28.01 -87.47 -2.97
C GLN A 364 -27.26 -88.80 -3.26
N LEU A 365 -25.93 -88.65 -3.55
CA LEU A 365 -25.09 -89.84 -3.79
C LEU A 365 -25.05 -90.76 -2.56
N ALA A 366 -24.88 -90.20 -1.37
CA ALA A 366 -24.93 -90.95 -0.13
C ALA A 366 -26.28 -91.67 0.07
N GLY A 367 -27.38 -91.01 -0.30
CA GLY A 367 -28.74 -91.58 -0.29
C GLY A 367 -28.93 -92.73 -1.30
N VAL A 368 -28.28 -92.64 -2.45
CA VAL A 368 -28.31 -93.77 -3.41
C VAL A 368 -27.36 -94.92 -3.02
N MET A 369 -26.23 -94.62 -2.42
CA MET A 369 -25.29 -95.65 -2.00
C MET A 369 -25.78 -96.43 -0.75
N ASN A 370 -26.56 -95.83 0.13
CA ASN A 370 -27.11 -96.47 1.34
C ASN A 370 -28.05 -97.64 1.00
N PRO A 371 -28.97 -97.57 -0.02
CA PRO A 371 -29.75 -98.78 -0.38
C PRO A 371 -28.94 -99.83 -1.10
N VAL A 372 -27.83 -99.46 -1.81
CA VAL A 372 -26.98 -100.41 -2.51
C VAL A 372 -26.19 -101.32 -1.50
N SER A 373 -25.86 -100.79 -0.34
CA SER A 373 -25.18 -101.52 0.68
C SER A 373 -26.06 -102.63 1.34
N TYR A 374 -27.41 -102.55 1.24
CA TYR A 374 -28.34 -103.50 1.78
C TYR A 374 -28.79 -104.57 0.77
N THR A 375 -28.41 -104.47 -0.49
CA THR A 375 -28.80 -105.46 -1.50
C THR A 375 -27.75 -106.49 -1.81
N HIS A 376 -26.61 -106.48 -1.07
CA HIS A 376 -25.53 -107.44 -1.20
C HIS A 376 -25.14 -108.08 0.17
N LEU A 377 -26.16 -108.45 0.98
CA LEU A 377 -26.03 -109.41 2.07
C LEU A 377 -27.02 -110.57 1.95
#